data_4dabd45a9c25e5fc150f3d4987c77a10
#
_entry.id   4dabd45a9c25e5fc150f3d4987c77a10
#
_cell.length_a   1.000
_cell.length_b   1.000
_cell.length_c   1.000
_cell.angle_alpha   90.00
_cell.angle_beta   90.00
_cell.angle_gamma   90.00
#
_symmetry.space_group_name_H-M   'P 1'
#
loop_
_entity.id
_entity.type
_entity.pdbx_description
1 polymer ?
#
loop_
_entity_poly.entity_id
_entity_poly.type
_entity_poly.pdbx_seq_one_letter_code
_entity_poly.pdbx_strand_id
1 'polypeptide(L)'
;MVVHIIDEPQINDKRKALATISQVISWRAKGEHTVFRTHGKASVALQSICSDGISWVDMDKISSDKNFLVQWTRYLGQYSKVIINGRVMKDEENIENSVSAV
;
A
#
# COMPACT_ATOMS: atom_id res chain seq x y z
N MET A 1 0.24 -4.97 -12.52
CA MET A 1 0.11 -3.76 -11.68
C MET A 1 0.79 -3.96 -10.34
N VAL A 2 1.38 -2.90 -9.82
CA VAL A 2 2.14 -2.93 -8.56
C VAL A 2 1.43 -2.08 -7.51
N VAL A 3 1.34 -2.57 -6.27
CA VAL A 3 0.86 -1.81 -5.12
C VAL A 3 1.93 -1.77 -4.04
N HIS A 4 2.18 -0.57 -3.52
CA HIS A 4 3.06 -0.33 -2.38
C HIS A 4 2.20 -0.08 -1.15
N ILE A 5 2.42 -0.87 -0.10
CA ILE A 5 1.71 -0.72 1.16
C ILE A 5 2.70 -0.18 2.19
N ILE A 6 2.35 0.93 2.81
CA ILE A 6 3.16 1.56 3.85
C ILE A 6 2.39 1.50 5.16
N ASP A 7 2.97 0.80 6.14
CA ASP A 7 2.40 0.66 7.48
C ASP A 7 2.85 1.83 8.35
N GLU A 8 1.90 2.42 9.07
CA GLU A 8 2.16 3.48 10.05
C GLU A 8 3.04 4.60 9.47
N PRO A 9 2.64 5.25 8.35
CA PRO A 9 3.46 6.31 7.77
C PRO A 9 3.66 7.43 8.79
N GLN A 10 4.89 7.92 8.90
CA GLN A 10 5.24 8.95 9.89
C GLN A 10 4.89 10.33 9.38
N ILE A 11 3.66 10.74 9.65
CA ILE A 11 3.13 12.02 9.19
C ILE A 11 3.36 13.16 10.19
N ASN A 12 3.75 12.83 11.43
CA ASN A 12 3.99 13.83 12.48
C ASN A 12 5.38 14.48 12.37
N ASP A 13 6.29 13.86 11.64
CA ASP A 13 7.62 14.39 11.37
C ASP A 13 7.62 14.97 9.96
N LYS A 14 7.84 16.27 9.85
CA LYS A 14 7.76 17.00 8.58
C LYS A 14 8.74 16.44 7.52
N ARG A 15 9.96 16.10 7.91
CA ARG A 15 10.95 15.53 6.98
C ARG A 15 10.53 14.16 6.47
N LYS A 16 10.07 13.31 7.38
CA LYS A 16 9.63 11.95 7.02
C LYS A 16 8.36 11.98 6.19
N ALA A 17 7.44 12.89 6.51
CA ALA A 17 6.24 13.08 5.71
C ALA A 17 6.56 13.52 4.28
N LEU A 18 7.47 14.48 4.11
CA LEU A 18 7.90 14.94 2.79
C LEU A 18 8.59 13.83 2.00
N ALA A 19 9.45 13.05 2.66
CA ALA A 19 10.13 11.91 2.02
C ALA A 19 9.11 10.87 1.54
N THR A 20 8.12 10.57 2.37
CA THR A 20 7.05 9.62 2.02
C THR A 20 6.23 10.14 0.83
N ILE A 21 5.83 11.40 0.84
CA ILE A 21 5.08 12.01 -0.25
C ILE A 21 5.88 11.98 -1.56
N SER A 22 7.17 12.31 -1.51
CA SER A 22 8.05 12.27 -2.68
C SER A 22 8.13 10.87 -3.27
N GLN A 23 8.22 9.84 -2.40
CA GLN A 23 8.25 8.45 -2.82
C GLN A 23 6.92 8.04 -3.49
N VAL A 24 5.80 8.44 -2.91
CA VAL A 24 4.47 8.14 -3.47
C VAL A 24 4.31 8.78 -4.84
N ILE A 25 4.72 10.02 -5.00
CA ILE A 25 4.68 10.72 -6.28
C ILE A 25 5.51 9.97 -7.34
N SER A 26 6.70 9.51 -6.95
CA SER A 26 7.56 8.73 -7.84
C SER A 26 6.90 7.43 -8.31
N TRP A 27 6.27 6.71 -7.40
CA TRP A 27 5.54 5.48 -7.75
C TRP A 27 4.35 5.77 -8.66
N ARG A 28 3.57 6.80 -8.37
CA ARG A 28 2.43 7.18 -9.21
C ARG A 28 2.85 7.53 -10.64
N ALA A 29 3.99 8.17 -10.80
CA ALA A 29 4.53 8.51 -12.12
C ALA A 29 4.82 7.25 -12.94
N LYS A 30 5.07 6.12 -12.28
CA LYS A 30 5.28 4.82 -12.92
C LYS A 30 3.98 4.02 -13.09
N GLY A 31 2.85 4.56 -12.67
CA GLY A 31 1.57 3.86 -12.70
C GLY A 31 1.38 2.86 -11.55
N GLU A 32 2.18 2.96 -10.50
CA GLU A 32 2.08 2.08 -9.33
C GLU A 32 1.19 2.72 -8.26
N HIS A 33 0.47 1.89 -7.53
CA HIS A 33 -0.49 2.35 -6.53
C HIS A 33 0.13 2.34 -5.13
N THR A 34 -0.45 3.13 -4.23
CA THR A 34 -0.02 3.22 -2.84
C THR A 34 -1.21 3.10 -1.90
N VAL A 35 -1.05 2.31 -0.84
CA VAL A 35 -2.03 2.20 0.25
C VAL A 35 -1.31 2.41 1.57
N PHE A 36 -1.82 3.30 2.40
CA PHE A 36 -1.36 3.48 3.77
C PHE A 36 -2.19 2.61 4.71
N ARG A 37 -1.55 1.88 5.61
CA ARG A 37 -2.23 1.10 6.65
C ARG A 37 -1.89 1.70 8.01
N THR A 38 -2.94 1.99 8.78
CA THR A 38 -2.81 2.58 10.12
C THR A 38 -3.81 1.98 11.09
N HIS A 39 -3.72 2.33 12.35
CA HIS A 39 -4.65 1.92 13.40
C HIS A 39 -5.52 3.08 13.84
N GLY A 40 -6.83 2.82 14.01
CA GLY A 40 -7.78 3.65 14.73
C GLY A 40 -7.68 5.15 14.43
N LYS A 41 -7.32 5.94 15.44
CA LYS A 41 -7.28 7.40 15.37
C LYS A 41 -6.32 7.95 14.33
N ALA A 42 -5.24 7.23 14.04
CA ALA A 42 -4.26 7.65 13.03
C ALA A 42 -4.84 7.62 11.63
N SER A 43 -5.77 6.70 11.35
CA SER A 43 -6.41 6.63 10.03
C SER A 43 -7.30 7.84 9.76
N VAL A 44 -7.92 8.41 10.79
CA VAL A 44 -8.72 9.64 10.65
C VAL A 44 -7.83 10.82 10.26
N ALA A 45 -6.64 10.94 10.87
CA ALA A 45 -5.69 11.99 10.53
C ALA A 45 -5.17 11.83 9.11
N LEU A 46 -4.91 10.61 8.66
CA LEU A 46 -4.46 10.33 7.30
C LEU A 46 -5.53 10.65 6.26
N GLN A 47 -6.79 10.44 6.59
CA GLN A 47 -7.90 10.72 5.67
C GLN A 47 -7.89 12.17 5.18
N SER A 48 -7.50 13.11 6.04
CA SER A 48 -7.43 14.52 5.68
C SER A 48 -6.21 14.86 4.80
N ILE A 49 -5.20 14.01 4.78
CA ILE A 49 -3.95 14.22 4.04
C ILE A 49 -3.96 13.45 2.72
N CYS A 50 -4.65 12.31 2.67
CA CYS A 50 -4.74 11.51 1.46
C CYS A 50 -5.53 12.25 0.39
N SER A 51 -4.89 12.46 -0.74
CA SER A 51 -5.49 13.04 -1.94
C SER A 51 -5.76 11.94 -2.97
N ASP A 52 -6.24 12.34 -4.13
CA ASP A 52 -6.50 11.41 -5.24
C ASP A 52 -5.29 10.53 -5.52
N GLY A 53 -5.52 9.22 -5.57
CA GLY A 53 -4.50 8.23 -5.89
C GLY A 53 -3.75 7.67 -4.68
N ILE A 54 -4.02 8.16 -3.49
CA ILE A 54 -3.50 7.56 -2.25
C ILE A 54 -4.68 7.01 -1.45
N SER A 55 -4.69 5.71 -1.26
CA SER A 55 -5.71 5.03 -0.44
C SER A 55 -5.17 4.80 0.96
N TRP A 56 -6.06 4.64 1.91
CA TRP A 56 -5.70 4.28 3.29
C TRP A 56 -6.67 3.23 3.81
N VAL A 57 -6.19 2.42 4.74
CA VAL A 57 -7.00 1.35 5.33
C VAL A 57 -6.71 1.24 6.82
N ASP A 58 -7.74 0.91 7.60
CA ASP A 58 -7.63 0.71 9.04
C ASP A 58 -7.29 -0.76 9.32
N MET A 59 -6.13 -1.01 9.91
CA MET A 59 -5.67 -2.35 10.24
C MET A 59 -6.55 -3.02 11.29
N ASP A 60 -7.16 -2.23 12.18
CA ASP A 60 -8.08 -2.78 13.17
C ASP A 60 -9.33 -3.36 12.51
N LYS A 61 -9.79 -2.74 11.45
CA LYS A 61 -10.92 -3.23 10.68
C LYS A 61 -10.60 -4.53 9.95
N ILE A 62 -9.40 -4.66 9.42
CA ILE A 62 -8.93 -5.89 8.78
C ILE A 62 -8.98 -7.05 9.78
N SER A 63 -8.58 -6.80 11.02
CA SER A 63 -8.51 -7.82 12.07
C SER A 63 -9.87 -8.18 12.66
N SER A 64 -10.83 -7.25 12.69
CA SER A 64 -12.08 -7.40 13.44
C SER A 64 -13.31 -7.67 12.57
N ASP A 65 -13.24 -7.40 11.28
CA ASP A 65 -14.38 -7.51 10.36
C ASP A 65 -14.05 -8.46 9.21
N LYS A 66 -14.70 -9.64 9.20
CA LYS A 66 -14.46 -10.67 8.17
C LYS A 66 -14.80 -10.17 6.77
N ASN A 67 -15.86 -9.39 6.62
CA ASN A 67 -16.24 -8.86 5.31
C ASN A 67 -15.19 -7.90 4.79
N PHE A 68 -14.64 -7.07 5.67
CA PHE A 68 -13.57 -6.15 5.31
C PHE A 68 -12.29 -6.89 4.94
N LEU A 69 -11.96 -7.95 5.68
CA LEU A 69 -10.81 -8.81 5.36
C LEU A 69 -10.94 -9.44 3.96
N VAL A 70 -12.14 -9.93 3.62
CA VAL A 70 -12.41 -10.50 2.30
C VAL A 70 -12.21 -9.45 1.21
N GLN A 71 -12.73 -8.26 1.39
CA GLN A 71 -12.57 -7.15 0.43
C GLN A 71 -11.09 -6.76 0.27
N TRP A 72 -10.37 -6.68 1.39
CA TRP A 72 -8.94 -6.38 1.39
C TRP A 72 -8.13 -7.45 0.63
N THR A 73 -8.43 -8.71 0.89
CA THR A 73 -7.77 -9.83 0.20
C THR A 73 -8.03 -9.79 -1.31
N ARG A 74 -9.27 -9.50 -1.70
CA ARG A 74 -9.64 -9.34 -3.12
C ARG A 74 -8.91 -8.16 -3.76
N TYR A 75 -8.82 -7.06 -3.04
CA TYR A 75 -8.11 -5.88 -3.50
C TYR A 75 -6.64 -6.22 -3.79
N LEU A 76 -5.96 -6.88 -2.86
CA LEU A 76 -4.57 -7.29 -3.05
C LEU A 76 -4.42 -8.29 -4.18
N GLY A 77 -5.41 -9.15 -4.38
CA GLY A 77 -5.41 -10.16 -5.44
C GLY A 77 -5.40 -9.58 -6.85
N GLN A 78 -5.80 -8.33 -7.03
CA GLN A 78 -5.80 -7.65 -8.33
C GLN A 78 -4.40 -7.26 -8.80
N TYR A 79 -3.42 -7.24 -7.91
CA TYR A 79 -2.07 -6.80 -8.22
C TYR A 79 -1.15 -7.99 -8.47
N SER A 80 -0.31 -7.88 -9.50
CA SER A 80 0.70 -8.88 -9.81
C SER A 80 1.91 -8.76 -8.89
N LYS A 81 2.11 -7.60 -8.27
CA LYS A 81 3.21 -7.37 -7.34
C LYS A 81 2.72 -6.57 -6.14
N VAL A 82 2.98 -7.08 -4.94
CA VAL A 82 2.63 -6.44 -3.68
C VAL A 82 3.89 -6.24 -2.86
N ILE A 83 4.17 -5.00 -2.49
CA ILE A 83 5.34 -4.61 -1.71
C ILE A 83 4.85 -3.97 -0.41
N ILE A 84 5.26 -4.51 0.73
CA ILE A 84 4.89 -3.99 2.05
C ILE A 84 6.15 -3.47 2.74
N ASN A 85 6.17 -2.18 3.04
CA ASN A 85 7.30 -1.51 3.66
C ASN A 85 8.63 -1.80 2.95
N GLY A 86 8.60 -1.78 1.62
CA GLY A 86 9.77 -2.06 0.79
C GLY A 86 10.09 -3.54 0.60
N ARG A 87 9.32 -4.44 1.20
CA ARG A 87 9.53 -5.88 1.11
C ARG A 87 8.55 -6.49 0.12
N VAL A 88 9.06 -7.22 -0.86
CA VAL A 88 8.22 -7.90 -1.86
C VAL A 88 7.53 -9.08 -1.21
N MET A 89 6.21 -9.06 -1.14
CA MET A 89 5.39 -10.12 -0.56
C MET A 89 4.79 -11.03 -1.63
N LYS A 90 4.56 -10.50 -2.83
CA LYS A 90 4.01 -11.22 -3.96
C LYS A 90 4.64 -10.64 -5.23
N ASP A 91 5.12 -11.49 -6.11
CA ASP A 91 5.75 -11.07 -7.37
C ASP A 91 5.44 -12.06 -8.48
N GLU A 92 4.25 -11.97 -9.05
CA GLU A 92 3.82 -12.80 -10.16
C GLU A 92 4.50 -12.40 -11.48
N GLU A 93 5.00 -11.16 -11.56
CA GLU A 93 5.72 -10.70 -12.75
C GLU A 93 7.04 -11.44 -12.93
N ASN A 94 7.68 -11.83 -11.82
CA ASN A 94 8.95 -12.55 -11.83
C ASN A 94 8.79 -14.03 -12.13
N ILE A 95 7.61 -14.60 -11.90
CA ILE A 95 7.34 -16.02 -12.15
C ILE A 95 7.44 -16.35 -13.65
N GLU A 96 6.93 -15.48 -14.51
CA GLU A 96 7.01 -15.64 -15.96
C GLU A 96 8.47 -15.68 -16.43
N ASN A 97 9.30 -14.79 -15.90
CA ASN A 97 10.73 -14.76 -16.23
C ASN A 97 11.45 -16.02 -15.77
N SER A 98 11.07 -16.55 -14.61
CA SER A 98 11.65 -17.79 -14.09
C SER A 98 11.27 -18.99 -14.95
N VAL A 99 10.02 -19.05 -15.42
CA VAL A 99 9.53 -20.13 -16.30
C VAL A 99 10.20 -20.04 -17.67
N SER A 100 10.36 -18.87 -18.22
CA SER A 100 10.95 -18.68 -19.54
C SER A 100 12.47 -18.90 -19.54
N ALA A 101 13.11 -18.88 -18.38
CA ALA A 101 14.53 -19.16 -18.25
C ALA A 101 14.85 -20.66 -18.18
N VAL A 102 13.85 -21.48 -18.07
CA VAL A 102 13.97 -22.94 -18.07
C VAL A 102 13.82 -23.48 -19.47
#